data_c886587ea8fbc43990141c48582b960b
#
_entry.id   c886587ea8fbc43990141c48582b960b
#
_cell.length_a   1.000
_cell.length_b   1.000
_cell.length_c   1.000
_cell.angle_alpha   90.00
_cell.angle_beta   90.00
_cell.angle_gamma   90.00
#
_symmetry.space_group_name_H-M   'P 1'
#
loop_
_entity.id
_entity.type
_entity.pdbx_description
1 polymer ?
#
loop_
_entity_poly.entity_id
_entity_poly.type
_entity_poly.pdbx_seq_one_letter_code
_entity_poly.pdbx_strand_id
1 'polypeptide(L)'
;MIKPFRIDIPQADLDDLNDRLARTRWPNEVADAGWDYGFPLARLKELAEYWRAGYDWRAHEAELNELPHFTTEIDGQNIHFVHVRSSKPDALALILTHGWPGSFLEFLDVVEPLSQDFHLVIPSIPGYGFSGPTHERGWDLVRIARAWAELMRRLGYERYGAQGGDFGSGISTTLGAVAPERVVGVHVNYLPSRPDPDADVELSETDEARLDKVRRLMANRPPYQALQAATPQTIGYALTDSPVGQLAWIAERFAQWTDPRSPVSDDRMLTDISLYWLTATAASSGRLHHDTSRGAPPCPVPLGVAVFPHDITQSVRPLAERLYDIRHWSELERGGHFAAMEVPELLAADIRDFFLTLLK
;
A
#
# COMPACT_ATOMS: atom_id res chain seq x y z
N MET A 1 -7.15 22.01 10.81
CA MET A 1 -5.81 22.57 11.16
C MET A 1 -4.83 21.41 11.21
N ILE A 2 -3.64 21.56 10.59
CA ILE A 2 -2.56 20.56 10.64
C ILE A 2 -1.87 20.67 12.00
N LYS A 3 -1.63 19.52 12.65
CA LYS A 3 -0.97 19.44 13.97
C LYS A 3 0.21 18.47 13.89
N PRO A 4 1.35 18.74 14.54
CA PRO A 4 2.39 17.75 14.72
C PRO A 4 1.82 16.51 15.42
N PHE A 5 2.32 15.33 15.03
CA PHE A 5 1.98 14.07 15.64
C PHE A 5 3.26 13.33 16.04
N ARG A 6 3.21 12.55 17.07
CA ARG A 6 4.28 11.67 17.52
C ARG A 6 3.69 10.31 17.81
N ILE A 7 4.35 9.27 17.37
CA ILE A 7 4.00 7.89 17.71
C ILE A 7 4.40 7.68 19.17
N ASP A 8 3.43 7.29 20.00
CA ASP A 8 3.64 7.05 21.43
C ASP A 8 2.63 5.96 21.89
N ILE A 9 2.99 4.70 21.61
CA ILE A 9 2.14 3.56 21.95
C ILE A 9 2.24 3.31 23.46
N PRO A 10 1.10 3.26 24.19
CA PRO A 10 1.11 2.93 25.60
C PRO A 10 1.80 1.60 25.90
N GLN A 11 2.60 1.53 26.98
CA GLN A 11 3.26 0.28 27.35
C GLN A 11 2.25 -0.86 27.62
N ALA A 12 1.09 -0.51 28.16
CA ALA A 12 0.03 -1.47 28.41
C ALA A 12 -0.46 -2.20 27.13
N ASP A 13 -0.43 -1.53 25.96
CA ASP A 13 -0.84 -2.14 24.69
C ASP A 13 0.22 -3.13 24.19
N LEU A 14 1.50 -2.85 24.42
CA LEU A 14 2.60 -3.76 24.12
C LEU A 14 2.58 -4.98 25.07
N ASP A 15 2.27 -4.74 26.34
CA ASP A 15 2.14 -5.80 27.35
C ASP A 15 0.94 -6.71 27.02
N ASP A 16 -0.22 -6.16 26.62
CA ASP A 16 -1.38 -6.93 26.17
C ASP A 16 -1.07 -7.76 24.92
N LEU A 17 -0.36 -7.18 23.93
CA LEU A 17 0.11 -7.91 22.74
C LEU A 17 0.96 -9.13 23.15
N ASN A 18 1.96 -8.93 24.00
CA ASN A 18 2.86 -9.99 24.45
C ASN A 18 2.10 -11.08 25.22
N ASP A 19 1.16 -10.69 26.08
CA ASP A 19 0.30 -11.58 26.83
C ASP A 19 -0.61 -12.42 25.92
N ARG A 20 -1.15 -11.83 24.86
CA ARG A 20 -1.98 -12.53 23.87
C ARG A 20 -1.16 -13.52 23.04
N LEU A 21 0.03 -13.12 22.60
CA LEU A 21 0.97 -13.99 21.88
C LEU A 21 1.35 -15.20 22.74
N ALA A 22 1.67 -14.99 24.03
CA ALA A 22 2.02 -16.07 24.97
C ALA A 22 0.87 -17.06 25.22
N ARG A 23 -0.38 -16.62 25.10
CA ARG A 23 -1.59 -17.44 25.33
C ARG A 23 -2.24 -17.93 24.04
N THR A 24 -1.54 -17.88 22.91
CA THR A 24 -2.04 -18.33 21.61
C THR A 24 -2.53 -19.78 21.65
N ARG A 25 -3.74 -20.00 21.18
CA ARG A 25 -4.31 -21.34 20.97
C ARG A 25 -4.02 -21.79 19.56
N TRP A 26 -3.02 -22.64 19.41
CA TRP A 26 -2.59 -23.14 18.12
C TRP A 26 -3.57 -24.18 17.56
N PRO A 27 -3.96 -24.08 16.28
CA PRO A 27 -4.67 -25.15 15.59
C PRO A 27 -3.74 -26.32 15.31
N ASN A 28 -4.31 -27.47 14.96
CA ASN A 28 -3.56 -28.55 14.30
C ASN A 28 -3.30 -28.19 12.84
N GLU A 29 -2.31 -28.83 12.25
CA GLU A 29 -1.97 -28.75 10.83
C GLU A 29 -2.07 -30.13 10.20
N VAL A 30 -2.46 -30.20 8.92
CA VAL A 30 -2.40 -31.43 8.12
C VAL A 30 -0.94 -31.74 7.82
N ALA A 31 -0.52 -32.99 8.03
CA ALA A 31 0.87 -33.40 7.77
C ALA A 31 1.23 -33.16 6.29
N ASP A 32 2.43 -32.63 6.08
CA ASP A 32 3.03 -32.37 4.76
C ASP A 32 2.23 -31.39 3.87
N ALA A 33 1.31 -30.62 4.46
CA ALA A 33 0.47 -29.66 3.72
C ALA A 33 1.25 -28.46 3.16
N GLY A 34 2.32 -28.04 3.83
CA GLY A 34 3.09 -26.86 3.42
C GLY A 34 2.20 -25.63 3.24
N TRP A 35 2.24 -25.03 2.04
CA TRP A 35 1.42 -23.85 1.71
C TRP A 35 0.04 -24.17 1.12
N ASP A 36 -0.30 -25.46 0.89
CA ASP A 36 -1.56 -25.84 0.22
C ASP A 36 -2.81 -25.48 1.04
N TYR A 37 -2.66 -25.39 2.36
CA TYR A 37 -3.74 -25.00 3.28
C TYR A 37 -3.58 -23.58 3.86
N GLY A 38 -2.64 -22.80 3.33
CA GLY A 38 -2.35 -21.45 3.79
C GLY A 38 -1.00 -21.34 4.48
N PHE A 39 -0.85 -20.39 5.41
CA PHE A 39 0.43 -20.11 6.04
C PHE A 39 0.91 -21.28 6.93
N PRO A 40 2.12 -21.84 6.73
CA PRO A 40 2.62 -23.00 7.46
C PRO A 40 2.76 -22.74 8.97
N LEU A 41 2.23 -23.65 9.79
CA LEU A 41 2.17 -23.52 11.24
C LEU A 41 3.55 -23.35 11.90
N ALA A 42 4.56 -24.09 11.43
CA ALA A 42 5.93 -24.00 11.95
C ALA A 42 6.48 -22.57 11.80
N ARG A 43 6.39 -21.99 10.59
CA ARG A 43 6.86 -20.64 10.30
C ARG A 43 6.05 -19.58 11.06
N LEU A 44 4.73 -19.78 11.22
CA LEU A 44 3.90 -18.86 11.98
C LEU A 44 4.29 -18.84 13.46
N LYS A 45 4.63 -20.00 14.04
CA LYS A 45 5.13 -20.09 15.41
C LYS A 45 6.48 -19.39 15.60
N GLU A 46 7.39 -19.53 14.66
CA GLU A 46 8.67 -18.83 14.66
C GLU A 46 8.47 -17.30 14.64
N LEU A 47 7.63 -16.81 13.74
CA LEU A 47 7.32 -15.38 13.63
C LEU A 47 6.62 -14.85 14.88
N ALA A 48 5.66 -15.59 15.42
CA ALA A 48 4.94 -15.18 16.64
C ALA A 48 5.86 -15.13 17.86
N GLU A 49 6.79 -16.09 18.00
CA GLU A 49 7.77 -16.07 19.08
C GLU A 49 8.80 -14.96 18.88
N TYR A 50 9.24 -14.73 17.64
CA TYR A 50 10.12 -13.61 17.33
C TYR A 50 9.42 -12.27 17.64
N TRP A 51 8.16 -12.09 17.24
CA TRP A 51 7.36 -10.90 17.53
C TRP A 51 7.22 -10.66 19.04
N ARG A 52 7.03 -11.74 19.80
CA ARG A 52 6.87 -11.70 21.27
C ARG A 52 8.15 -11.37 22.03
N ALA A 53 9.30 -11.93 21.61
CA ALA A 53 10.51 -11.97 22.44
C ALA A 53 11.77 -11.42 21.76
N GLY A 54 11.81 -11.31 20.43
CA GLY A 54 12.96 -10.83 19.66
C GLY A 54 12.77 -9.46 19.04
N TYR A 55 11.54 -9.13 18.67
CA TYR A 55 11.19 -7.88 18.03
C TYR A 55 11.04 -6.74 19.05
N ASP A 56 11.64 -5.58 18.78
CA ASP A 56 11.59 -4.40 19.66
C ASP A 56 10.80 -3.25 19.01
N TRP A 57 9.50 -3.17 19.33
CA TRP A 57 8.68 -2.04 18.88
C TRP A 57 9.26 -0.68 19.24
N ARG A 58 9.85 -0.53 20.45
CA ARG A 58 10.38 0.76 20.91
C ARG A 58 11.53 1.27 20.04
N ALA A 59 12.38 0.37 19.54
CA ALA A 59 13.43 0.74 18.60
C ALA A 59 12.82 1.26 17.28
N HIS A 60 11.83 0.55 16.72
CA HIS A 60 11.16 0.97 15.50
C HIS A 60 10.31 2.23 15.69
N GLU A 61 9.60 2.37 16.81
CA GLU A 61 8.88 3.60 17.16
C GLU A 61 9.81 4.83 17.23
N ALA A 62 11.03 4.65 17.78
CA ALA A 62 12.03 5.70 17.82
C ALA A 62 12.51 6.08 16.41
N GLU A 63 12.81 5.09 15.56
CA GLU A 63 13.19 5.29 14.15
C GLU A 63 12.09 6.02 13.38
N LEU A 64 10.84 5.58 13.49
CA LEU A 64 9.71 6.21 12.83
C LEU A 64 9.53 7.67 13.26
N ASN A 65 9.74 7.97 14.52
CA ASN A 65 9.63 9.32 15.08
C ASN A 65 10.78 10.27 14.64
N GLU A 66 11.78 9.81 13.91
CA GLU A 66 12.74 10.68 13.24
C GLU A 66 12.12 11.40 12.03
N LEU A 67 11.05 10.85 11.46
CA LEU A 67 10.30 11.50 10.41
C LEU A 67 9.29 12.52 10.97
N PRO A 68 9.02 13.60 10.23
CA PRO A 68 8.03 14.61 10.65
C PRO A 68 6.61 14.13 10.37
N HIS A 69 5.93 13.69 11.42
CA HIS A 69 4.55 13.22 11.39
C HIS A 69 3.57 14.34 11.72
N PHE A 70 2.42 14.30 11.06
CA PHE A 70 1.33 15.26 11.26
C PHE A 70 -0.03 14.58 11.21
N THR A 71 -1.04 15.25 11.77
CA THR A 71 -2.44 14.88 11.61
C THR A 71 -3.27 16.10 11.23
N THR A 72 -4.36 15.85 10.52
CA THR A 72 -5.41 16.83 10.24
C THR A 72 -6.74 16.12 10.06
N GLU A 73 -7.84 16.79 10.34
CA GLU A 73 -9.17 16.27 10.07
C GLU A 73 -9.62 16.70 8.67
N ILE A 74 -10.04 15.76 7.83
CA ILE A 74 -10.62 15.98 6.51
C ILE A 74 -11.89 15.15 6.40
N ASP A 75 -12.99 15.78 6.05
CA ASP A 75 -14.29 15.11 5.85
C ASP A 75 -14.69 14.23 7.07
N GLY A 76 -14.50 14.78 8.29
CA GLY A 76 -14.80 14.11 9.56
C GLY A 76 -13.85 12.98 9.97
N GLN A 77 -12.83 12.68 9.16
CA GLN A 77 -11.85 11.65 9.43
C GLN A 77 -10.49 12.23 9.82
N ASN A 78 -9.85 11.67 10.86
CA ASN A 78 -8.46 11.96 11.15
C ASN A 78 -7.57 11.41 10.03
N ILE A 79 -6.70 12.25 9.48
CA ILE A 79 -5.71 11.88 8.47
C ILE A 79 -4.32 12.10 9.06
N HIS A 80 -3.60 11.03 9.24
CA HIS A 80 -2.18 11.01 9.55
C HIS A 80 -1.37 11.06 8.27
N PHE A 81 -0.25 11.76 8.28
CA PHE A 81 0.71 11.77 7.17
C PHE A 81 2.12 12.13 7.63
N VAL A 82 3.11 11.63 6.91
CA VAL A 82 4.50 12.09 6.99
C VAL A 82 4.68 13.19 5.95
N HIS A 83 5.40 14.28 6.30
CA HIS A 83 5.67 15.38 5.38
C HIS A 83 7.15 15.76 5.44
N VAL A 84 7.92 15.31 4.45
CA VAL A 84 9.36 15.60 4.33
C VAL A 84 9.57 16.64 3.25
N ARG A 85 10.26 17.73 3.58
CA ARG A 85 10.58 18.78 2.62
C ARG A 85 11.97 18.59 2.05
N SER A 86 12.07 18.69 0.72
CA SER A 86 13.36 18.83 0.06
C SER A 86 14.08 20.09 0.51
N SER A 87 15.41 20.07 0.46
CA SER A 87 16.26 21.26 0.61
C SER A 87 16.09 22.25 -0.56
N LYS A 88 15.49 21.83 -1.67
CA LYS A 88 15.14 22.68 -2.83
C LYS A 88 13.79 23.33 -2.58
N PRO A 89 13.69 24.66 -2.35
CA PRO A 89 12.42 25.31 -2.00
C PRO A 89 11.32 25.13 -3.04
N ASP A 90 11.70 25.10 -4.33
CA ASP A 90 10.78 25.00 -5.47
C ASP A 90 10.62 23.56 -5.97
N ALA A 91 11.03 22.56 -5.17
CA ALA A 91 10.84 21.16 -5.51
C ALA A 91 9.35 20.83 -5.72
N LEU A 92 9.06 20.02 -6.74
CA LEU A 92 7.70 19.48 -6.92
C LEU A 92 7.32 18.67 -5.69
N ALA A 93 6.09 18.82 -5.20
CA ALA A 93 5.57 17.93 -4.17
C ALA A 93 5.07 16.62 -4.79
N LEU A 94 5.35 15.49 -4.14
CA LEU A 94 4.80 14.19 -4.47
C LEU A 94 3.96 13.68 -3.30
N ILE A 95 2.75 13.21 -3.60
CA ILE A 95 1.94 12.43 -2.65
C ILE A 95 2.11 10.95 -2.96
N LEU A 96 2.58 10.17 -1.96
CA LEU A 96 2.85 8.74 -2.08
C LEU A 96 1.79 7.97 -1.30
N THR A 97 1.04 7.11 -1.98
CA THR A 97 -0.10 6.38 -1.38
C THR A 97 0.15 4.87 -1.40
N HIS A 98 0.12 4.26 -0.22
CA HIS A 98 0.27 2.83 -0.01
C HIS A 98 -1.00 2.03 -0.37
N GLY A 99 -0.97 0.71 -0.16
CA GLY A 99 -2.10 -0.19 -0.34
C GLY A 99 -2.38 -1.12 0.85
N TRP A 100 -3.05 -2.23 0.59
CA TRP A 100 -3.32 -3.28 1.57
C TRP A 100 -2.49 -4.54 1.23
N PRO A 101 -1.85 -5.22 2.20
CA PRO A 101 -1.86 -4.96 3.65
C PRO A 101 -0.71 -4.07 4.14
N GLY A 102 -0.21 -3.19 3.31
CA GLY A 102 0.85 -2.26 3.67
C GLY A 102 0.36 -1.02 4.39
N SER A 103 1.26 -0.07 4.59
CA SER A 103 1.01 1.22 5.22
C SER A 103 2.00 2.28 4.72
N PHE A 104 2.00 3.47 5.33
CA PHE A 104 3.01 4.49 5.03
C PHE A 104 4.46 3.98 5.23
N LEU A 105 4.64 2.90 5.99
CA LEU A 105 5.93 2.24 6.24
C LEU A 105 6.57 1.68 4.97
N GLU A 106 5.78 1.39 3.94
CA GLU A 106 6.31 0.94 2.66
C GLU A 106 7.33 1.92 2.07
N PHE A 107 7.12 3.21 2.30
CA PHE A 107 7.91 4.28 1.67
C PHE A 107 9.15 4.71 2.44
N LEU A 108 9.45 4.14 3.62
CA LEU A 108 10.55 4.62 4.46
C LEU A 108 11.88 4.67 3.71
N ASP A 109 12.19 3.62 2.95
CA ASP A 109 13.48 3.49 2.27
C ASP A 109 13.59 4.32 0.97
N VAL A 110 12.45 4.85 0.47
CA VAL A 110 12.44 5.79 -0.67
C VAL A 110 12.41 7.26 -0.25
N VAL A 111 12.23 7.56 1.06
CA VAL A 111 12.18 8.94 1.56
C VAL A 111 13.47 9.68 1.26
N GLU A 112 14.62 9.11 1.65
CA GLU A 112 15.91 9.78 1.47
C GLU A 112 16.22 10.06 0.00
N PRO A 113 16.20 9.07 -0.92
CA PRO A 113 16.52 9.33 -2.33
C PRO A 113 15.52 10.26 -3.03
N LEU A 114 14.22 10.22 -2.70
CA LEU A 114 13.24 11.09 -3.32
C LEU A 114 13.23 12.51 -2.75
N SER A 115 13.53 12.69 -1.47
CA SER A 115 13.54 14.01 -0.82
C SER A 115 14.66 14.93 -1.33
N GLN A 116 15.66 14.39 -2.04
CA GLN A 116 16.67 15.17 -2.73
C GLN A 116 16.09 16.07 -3.84
N ASP A 117 14.99 15.65 -4.46
CA ASP A 117 14.38 16.33 -5.60
C ASP A 117 12.94 16.75 -5.38
N PHE A 118 12.24 16.16 -4.40
CA PHE A 118 10.80 16.36 -4.20
C PHE A 118 10.45 16.65 -2.74
N HIS A 119 9.41 17.45 -2.51
CA HIS A 119 8.73 17.43 -1.22
C HIS A 119 7.85 16.19 -1.16
N LEU A 120 7.84 15.46 -0.06
CA LEU A 120 7.10 14.20 0.07
C LEU A 120 5.95 14.34 1.07
N VAL A 121 4.76 13.91 0.66
CA VAL A 121 3.59 13.77 1.52
C VAL A 121 3.17 12.30 1.47
N ILE A 122 3.23 11.61 2.60
CA ILE A 122 2.98 10.16 2.68
C ILE A 122 1.83 9.93 3.68
N PRO A 123 0.57 9.98 3.23
CA PRO A 123 -0.58 9.81 4.11
C PRO A 123 -0.84 8.34 4.42
N SER A 124 -1.34 8.07 5.62
CA SER A 124 -2.04 6.83 5.92
C SER A 124 -3.46 6.88 5.36
N ILE A 125 -3.85 5.89 4.57
CA ILE A 125 -5.21 5.79 4.02
C ILE A 125 -6.24 5.81 5.17
N PRO A 126 -7.42 6.47 5.04
CA PRO A 126 -8.50 6.38 6.01
C PRO A 126 -8.86 4.93 6.36
N GLY A 127 -8.85 4.62 7.66
CA GLY A 127 -9.03 3.26 8.15
C GLY A 127 -7.75 2.45 8.34
N TYR A 128 -6.59 3.03 8.07
CA TYR A 128 -5.26 2.39 8.20
C TYR A 128 -4.40 3.13 9.23
N GLY A 129 -3.66 2.38 10.03
CA GLY A 129 -2.66 2.92 10.95
C GLY A 129 -3.17 4.13 11.73
N PHE A 130 -2.38 5.18 11.78
CA PHE A 130 -2.72 6.38 12.56
C PHE A 130 -3.81 7.27 11.95
N SER A 131 -4.30 6.97 10.74
CA SER A 131 -5.54 7.57 10.24
C SER A 131 -6.79 6.97 10.90
N GLY A 132 -6.58 5.93 11.73
CA GLY A 132 -7.60 5.32 12.59
C GLY A 132 -8.70 4.60 11.83
N PRO A 133 -9.59 3.91 12.54
CA PRO A 133 -10.72 3.26 11.90
C PRO A 133 -11.68 4.30 11.31
N THR A 134 -12.24 3.98 10.14
CA THR A 134 -13.36 4.74 9.59
C THR A 134 -14.66 4.38 10.33
N HIS A 135 -15.50 5.37 10.60
CA HIS A 135 -16.80 5.20 11.27
C HIS A 135 -17.98 5.36 10.31
N GLU A 136 -17.72 5.83 9.09
CA GLU A 136 -18.71 6.05 8.07
C GLU A 136 -18.48 5.14 6.86
N ARG A 137 -19.54 4.88 6.10
CA ARG A 137 -19.48 4.18 4.83
C ARG A 137 -18.94 5.06 3.72
N GLY A 138 -18.43 4.41 2.65
CA GLY A 138 -18.12 5.09 1.40
C GLY A 138 -16.76 5.80 1.38
N TRP A 139 -15.81 5.37 2.19
CA TRP A 139 -14.40 5.72 2.03
C TRP A 139 -13.82 4.93 0.86
N ASP A 140 -14.35 5.18 -0.35
CA ASP A 140 -13.88 4.61 -1.61
C ASP A 140 -12.71 5.42 -2.21
N LEU A 141 -12.18 4.97 -3.36
CA LEU A 141 -11.06 5.62 -4.03
C LEU A 141 -11.34 7.09 -4.35
N VAL A 142 -12.59 7.44 -4.69
CA VAL A 142 -12.97 8.82 -5.06
C VAL A 142 -12.99 9.73 -3.83
N ARG A 143 -13.55 9.26 -2.71
CA ARG A 143 -13.58 10.03 -1.45
C ARG A 143 -12.17 10.24 -0.92
N ILE A 144 -11.32 9.20 -0.97
CA ILE A 144 -9.92 9.29 -0.55
C ILE A 144 -9.14 10.24 -1.45
N ALA A 145 -9.28 10.15 -2.77
CA ALA A 145 -8.62 11.06 -3.70
C ALA A 145 -9.01 12.53 -3.47
N ARG A 146 -10.28 12.81 -3.17
CA ARG A 146 -10.71 14.16 -2.78
C ARG A 146 -10.09 14.62 -1.46
N ALA A 147 -9.94 13.71 -0.50
CA ALA A 147 -9.25 14.03 0.76
C ALA A 147 -7.76 14.33 0.52
N TRP A 148 -7.10 13.62 -0.41
CA TRP A 148 -5.73 13.91 -0.81
C TRP A 148 -5.59 15.27 -1.52
N ALA A 149 -6.50 15.62 -2.42
CA ALA A 149 -6.53 16.94 -3.04
C ALA A 149 -6.69 18.06 -1.99
N GLU A 150 -7.56 17.87 -0.98
CA GLU A 150 -7.72 18.80 0.14
C GLU A 150 -6.47 18.84 1.04
N LEU A 151 -5.81 17.70 1.31
CA LEU A 151 -4.56 17.65 2.07
C LEU A 151 -3.47 18.48 1.39
N MET A 152 -3.25 18.26 0.10
CA MET A 152 -2.25 19.01 -0.69
C MET A 152 -2.55 20.50 -0.74
N ARG A 153 -3.83 20.88 -0.88
CA ARG A 153 -4.28 22.28 -0.80
C ARG A 153 -3.97 22.91 0.56
N ARG A 154 -4.20 22.19 1.66
CA ARG A 154 -3.89 22.68 3.03
C ARG A 154 -2.41 22.87 3.28
N LEU A 155 -1.57 22.05 2.62
CA LEU A 155 -0.12 22.16 2.67
C LEU A 155 0.42 23.29 1.77
N GLY A 156 -0.44 23.90 0.94
CA GLY A 156 -0.08 25.01 0.04
C GLY A 156 0.48 24.55 -1.31
N TYR A 157 0.30 23.30 -1.68
CA TYR A 157 0.77 22.77 -2.96
C TYR A 157 -0.30 22.97 -4.04
N GLU A 158 -0.03 23.94 -4.95
CA GLU A 158 -0.90 24.23 -6.10
C GLU A 158 -0.73 23.21 -7.23
N ARG A 159 0.49 22.67 -7.39
CA ARG A 159 0.83 21.64 -8.38
C ARG A 159 1.65 20.55 -7.70
N TYR A 160 1.33 19.29 -7.99
CA TYR A 160 2.00 18.13 -7.39
C TYR A 160 1.88 16.89 -8.26
N GLY A 161 2.77 15.93 -8.04
CA GLY A 161 2.68 14.59 -8.60
C GLY A 161 2.03 13.62 -7.62
N ALA A 162 1.48 12.51 -8.12
CA ALA A 162 0.96 11.42 -7.30
C ALA A 162 1.66 10.11 -7.65
N GLN A 163 1.94 9.29 -6.63
CA GLN A 163 2.51 7.96 -6.80
C GLN A 163 1.74 6.96 -5.94
N GLY A 164 1.63 5.69 -6.40
CA GLY A 164 1.04 4.64 -5.60
C GLY A 164 1.15 3.24 -6.22
N GLY A 165 1.08 2.25 -5.33
CA GLY A 165 0.92 0.83 -5.64
C GLY A 165 -0.40 0.32 -5.09
N ASP A 166 -0.87 -0.87 -5.47
CA ASP A 166 -2.10 -1.49 -4.97
C ASP A 166 -3.31 -0.53 -4.99
N PHE A 167 -4.02 -0.36 -3.86
CA PHE A 167 -5.07 0.68 -3.73
C PHE A 167 -4.53 2.09 -3.97
N GLY A 168 -3.28 2.35 -3.57
CA GLY A 168 -2.62 3.63 -3.81
C GLY A 168 -2.52 3.98 -5.29
N SER A 169 -2.36 3.00 -6.17
CA SER A 169 -2.43 3.18 -7.62
C SER A 169 -3.82 3.68 -8.07
N GLY A 170 -4.88 3.01 -7.60
CA GLY A 170 -6.26 3.42 -7.87
C GLY A 170 -6.60 4.80 -7.30
N ILE A 171 -6.09 5.11 -6.09
CA ILE A 171 -6.28 6.42 -5.46
C ILE A 171 -5.53 7.50 -6.24
N SER A 172 -4.27 7.26 -6.65
CA SER A 172 -3.44 8.21 -7.38
C SER A 172 -4.00 8.51 -8.78
N THR A 173 -4.45 7.49 -9.52
CA THR A 173 -5.12 7.69 -10.82
C THR A 173 -6.43 8.43 -10.67
N THR A 174 -7.21 8.14 -9.61
CA THR A 174 -8.44 8.87 -9.28
C THR A 174 -8.14 10.31 -8.88
N LEU A 175 -7.02 10.58 -8.19
CA LEU A 175 -6.59 11.94 -7.85
C LEU A 175 -6.29 12.76 -9.10
N GLY A 176 -5.63 12.16 -10.11
CA GLY A 176 -5.44 12.77 -11.41
C GLY A 176 -6.76 13.10 -12.15
N ALA A 177 -7.82 12.32 -11.87
CA ALA A 177 -9.14 12.55 -12.46
C ALA A 177 -9.97 13.62 -11.70
N VAL A 178 -9.84 13.72 -10.37
CA VAL A 178 -10.63 14.67 -9.56
C VAL A 178 -9.96 16.05 -9.42
N ALA A 179 -8.67 16.16 -9.68
CA ALA A 179 -7.91 17.40 -9.62
C ALA A 179 -6.91 17.55 -10.80
N PRO A 180 -7.37 17.40 -12.07
CA PRO A 180 -6.48 17.35 -13.23
C PRO A 180 -5.69 18.63 -13.44
N GLU A 181 -6.20 19.77 -12.97
CA GLU A 181 -5.52 21.07 -13.07
C GLU A 181 -4.34 21.22 -12.09
N ARG A 182 -4.26 20.35 -11.08
CA ARG A 182 -3.23 20.39 -10.02
C ARG A 182 -2.23 19.25 -10.12
N VAL A 183 -2.68 18.06 -10.58
CA VAL A 183 -1.85 16.88 -10.71
C VAL A 183 -1.06 16.94 -12.04
N VAL A 184 0.27 17.09 -11.95
CA VAL A 184 1.14 17.19 -13.14
C VAL A 184 1.33 15.86 -13.83
N GLY A 185 1.17 14.76 -13.11
CA GLY A 185 1.27 13.40 -13.60
C GLY A 185 1.09 12.39 -12.45
N VAL A 186 0.85 11.16 -12.82
CA VAL A 186 0.68 10.04 -11.88
C VAL A 186 1.67 8.95 -12.22
N HIS A 187 2.41 8.46 -11.24
CA HIS A 187 3.27 7.28 -11.36
C HIS A 187 2.67 6.11 -10.58
N VAL A 188 2.63 4.93 -11.18
CA VAL A 188 2.09 3.74 -10.52
C VAL A 188 3.00 2.53 -10.71
N ASN A 189 3.13 1.71 -9.67
CA ASN A 189 3.82 0.43 -9.74
C ASN A 189 2.86 -0.77 -9.72
N TYR A 190 1.55 -0.52 -9.82
CA TYR A 190 0.52 -1.54 -9.99
C TYR A 190 -0.62 -0.98 -10.85
N LEU A 191 -0.75 -1.44 -12.09
CA LEU A 191 -1.82 -1.04 -13.00
C LEU A 191 -2.46 -2.30 -13.60
N PRO A 192 -3.48 -2.89 -12.95
CA PRO A 192 -4.09 -4.12 -13.42
C PRO A 192 -4.74 -3.93 -14.80
N SER A 193 -4.27 -4.68 -15.78
CA SER A 193 -4.90 -4.75 -17.09
C SER A 193 -6.10 -5.69 -17.04
N ARG A 194 -7.21 -5.31 -17.68
CA ARG A 194 -8.38 -6.19 -17.83
C ARG A 194 -8.40 -6.74 -19.24
N PRO A 195 -8.70 -8.04 -19.42
CA PRO A 195 -8.97 -8.59 -20.75
C PRO A 195 -10.10 -7.80 -21.42
N ASP A 196 -9.85 -7.31 -22.61
CA ASP A 196 -10.82 -6.60 -23.44
C ASP A 196 -10.92 -7.34 -24.78
N PRO A 197 -11.94 -8.19 -25.00
CA PRO A 197 -12.08 -8.96 -26.23
C PRO A 197 -12.34 -8.09 -27.45
N ASP A 198 -12.78 -6.85 -27.26
CA ASP A 198 -13.04 -5.89 -28.35
C ASP A 198 -11.84 -4.97 -28.61
N ALA A 199 -10.74 -5.19 -27.88
CA ALA A 199 -9.51 -4.43 -28.11
C ALA A 199 -8.84 -4.88 -29.40
N ASP A 200 -8.86 -3.99 -30.41
CA ASP A 200 -8.07 -4.16 -31.63
C ASP A 200 -6.61 -3.71 -31.37
N VAL A 201 -5.87 -4.59 -30.67
CA VAL A 201 -4.45 -4.40 -30.34
C VAL A 201 -3.69 -5.70 -30.58
N GLU A 202 -2.48 -5.58 -31.12
CA GLU A 202 -1.56 -6.71 -31.21
C GLU A 202 -0.94 -6.98 -29.84
N LEU A 203 -1.07 -8.22 -29.34
CA LEU A 203 -0.52 -8.67 -28.07
C LEU A 203 0.64 -9.63 -28.34
N SER A 204 1.74 -9.43 -27.63
CA SER A 204 2.84 -10.37 -27.60
C SER A 204 2.48 -11.65 -26.79
N GLU A 205 3.29 -12.70 -26.93
CA GLU A 205 3.15 -13.92 -26.09
C GLU A 205 3.25 -13.59 -24.60
N THR A 206 4.10 -12.61 -24.23
CA THR A 206 4.24 -12.14 -22.86
C THR A 206 2.97 -11.43 -22.38
N ASP A 207 2.35 -10.61 -23.23
CA ASP A 207 1.10 -9.92 -22.90
C ASP A 207 -0.04 -10.91 -22.68
N GLU A 208 -0.16 -11.93 -23.55
CA GLU A 208 -1.16 -12.99 -23.39
C GLU A 208 -0.94 -13.79 -22.10
N ALA A 209 0.30 -14.13 -21.74
CA ALA A 209 0.62 -14.81 -20.50
C ALA A 209 0.22 -13.96 -19.27
N ARG A 210 0.45 -12.63 -19.32
CA ARG A 210 0.01 -11.68 -18.29
C ARG A 210 -1.52 -11.66 -18.17
N LEU A 211 -2.22 -11.58 -19.29
CA LEU A 211 -3.69 -11.61 -19.32
C LEU A 211 -4.27 -12.94 -18.82
N ASP A 212 -3.63 -14.06 -19.12
CA ASP A 212 -4.05 -15.36 -18.61
C ASP A 212 -3.93 -15.44 -17.08
N LYS A 213 -2.90 -14.82 -16.50
CA LYS A 213 -2.79 -14.67 -15.03
C LYS A 213 -3.97 -13.87 -14.48
N VAL A 214 -4.32 -12.75 -15.12
CA VAL A 214 -5.48 -11.92 -14.74
C VAL A 214 -6.78 -12.70 -14.88
N ARG A 215 -7.01 -13.42 -16.01
CA ARG A 215 -8.20 -14.26 -16.22
C ARG A 215 -8.37 -15.31 -15.10
N ARG A 216 -7.27 -15.97 -14.71
CA ARG A 216 -7.29 -16.93 -13.60
C ARG A 216 -7.64 -16.28 -12.26
N LEU A 217 -7.09 -15.10 -11.95
CA LEU A 217 -7.43 -14.35 -10.74
C LEU A 217 -8.88 -13.88 -10.73
N MET A 218 -9.41 -13.45 -11.87
CA MET A 218 -10.82 -13.06 -11.98
C MET A 218 -11.78 -14.25 -11.83
N ALA A 219 -11.41 -15.43 -12.39
CA ALA A 219 -12.19 -16.65 -12.27
C ALA A 219 -12.15 -17.23 -10.84
N ASN A 220 -11.04 -17.10 -10.16
CA ASN A 220 -10.79 -17.60 -8.82
C ASN A 220 -10.33 -16.46 -7.90
N ARG A 221 -11.29 -15.60 -7.55
CA ARG A 221 -11.01 -14.45 -6.70
C ARG A 221 -10.27 -14.89 -5.43
N PRO A 222 -9.12 -14.28 -5.08
CA PRO A 222 -8.37 -14.65 -3.89
C PRO A 222 -9.25 -14.62 -2.63
N PRO A 223 -9.18 -15.65 -1.75
CA PRO A 223 -10.07 -15.78 -0.59
C PRO A 223 -10.07 -14.54 0.32
N TYR A 224 -8.90 -13.94 0.58
CA TYR A 224 -8.80 -12.74 1.40
C TYR A 224 -9.62 -11.58 0.81
N GLN A 225 -9.48 -11.34 -0.50
CA GLN A 225 -10.18 -10.27 -1.20
C GLN A 225 -11.68 -10.53 -1.27
N ALA A 226 -12.09 -11.79 -1.51
CA ALA A 226 -13.49 -12.17 -1.53
C ALA A 226 -14.16 -11.93 -0.17
N LEU A 227 -13.47 -12.33 0.93
CA LEU A 227 -13.99 -12.19 2.29
C LEU A 227 -14.06 -10.72 2.73
N GLN A 228 -12.99 -9.95 2.51
CA GLN A 228 -12.96 -8.53 2.87
C GLN A 228 -13.94 -7.69 2.03
N ALA A 229 -14.15 -8.04 0.76
CA ALA A 229 -15.14 -7.35 -0.06
C ALA A 229 -16.58 -7.69 0.29
N ALA A 230 -16.86 -8.92 0.74
CA ALA A 230 -18.23 -9.36 1.06
C ALA A 230 -18.63 -9.04 2.52
N THR A 231 -17.77 -9.40 3.48
CA THR A 231 -18.08 -9.37 4.91
C THR A 231 -16.88 -8.91 5.77
N PRO A 232 -16.34 -7.69 5.54
CA PRO A 232 -15.14 -7.21 6.25
C PRO A 232 -15.31 -7.20 7.77
N GLN A 233 -16.52 -6.93 8.27
CA GLN A 233 -16.79 -6.93 9.70
C GLN A 233 -16.66 -8.32 10.33
N THR A 234 -17.04 -9.39 9.61
CA THR A 234 -16.99 -10.75 10.14
C THR A 234 -15.56 -11.20 10.39
N ILE A 235 -14.67 -11.04 9.42
CA ILE A 235 -13.24 -11.35 9.60
C ILE A 235 -12.57 -10.37 10.58
N GLY A 236 -13.05 -9.14 10.64
CA GLY A 236 -12.56 -8.08 11.53
C GLY A 236 -12.53 -8.49 13.00
N TYR A 237 -13.52 -9.24 13.49
CA TYR A 237 -13.52 -9.74 14.87
C TYR A 237 -12.31 -10.63 15.17
N ALA A 238 -11.98 -11.55 14.27
CA ALA A 238 -10.84 -12.45 14.44
C ALA A 238 -9.51 -11.70 14.35
N LEU A 239 -9.38 -10.77 13.38
CA LEU A 239 -8.16 -10.00 13.16
C LEU A 239 -7.89 -8.96 14.26
N THR A 240 -8.92 -8.49 14.96
CA THR A 240 -8.79 -7.54 16.07
C THR A 240 -8.50 -8.24 17.41
N ASP A 241 -8.95 -9.49 17.57
CA ASP A 241 -8.81 -10.20 18.86
C ASP A 241 -7.60 -11.14 18.92
N SER A 242 -7.14 -11.65 17.77
CA SER A 242 -6.03 -12.59 17.69
C SER A 242 -4.81 -11.98 16.98
N PRO A 243 -3.72 -11.64 17.70
CA PRO A 243 -2.50 -11.14 17.04
C PRO A 243 -1.91 -12.19 16.09
N VAL A 244 -1.96 -13.47 16.43
CA VAL A 244 -1.49 -14.55 15.55
C VAL A 244 -2.41 -14.72 14.33
N GLY A 245 -3.72 -14.51 14.48
CA GLY A 245 -4.64 -14.51 13.34
C GLY A 245 -4.35 -13.36 12.38
N GLN A 246 -4.10 -12.17 12.90
CA GLN A 246 -3.69 -11.01 12.10
C GLN A 246 -2.32 -11.23 11.45
N LEU A 247 -1.34 -11.76 12.22
CA LEU A 247 -0.02 -12.10 11.71
C LEU A 247 -0.12 -13.05 10.51
N ALA A 248 -0.85 -14.16 10.63
CA ALA A 248 -1.03 -15.11 9.54
C ALA A 248 -1.68 -14.47 8.31
N TRP A 249 -2.73 -13.66 8.53
CA TRP A 249 -3.50 -13.00 7.47
C TRP A 249 -2.65 -12.06 6.61
N ILE A 250 -1.78 -11.28 7.25
CA ILE A 250 -0.93 -10.29 6.58
C ILE A 250 0.36 -10.94 6.07
N ALA A 251 1.05 -11.74 6.89
CA ALA A 251 2.33 -12.35 6.52
C ALA A 251 2.22 -13.30 5.32
N GLU A 252 1.05 -13.95 5.14
CA GLU A 252 0.80 -14.76 3.95
C GLU A 252 0.87 -13.92 2.66
N ARG A 253 0.40 -12.67 2.69
CA ARG A 253 0.49 -11.75 1.53
C ARG A 253 1.92 -11.34 1.27
N PHE A 254 2.66 -10.98 2.30
CA PHE A 254 4.10 -10.71 2.16
C PHE A 254 4.83 -11.90 1.54
N ALA A 255 4.59 -13.11 2.04
CA ALA A 255 5.24 -14.30 1.50
C ALA A 255 4.88 -14.61 0.03
N GLN A 256 3.65 -14.27 -0.39
CA GLN A 256 3.18 -14.59 -1.75
C GLN A 256 3.50 -13.51 -2.79
N TRP A 257 3.64 -12.26 -2.36
CA TRP A 257 3.73 -11.11 -3.27
C TRP A 257 5.11 -10.47 -3.34
N THR A 258 6.01 -10.83 -2.43
CA THR A 258 7.40 -10.39 -2.43
C THR A 258 8.24 -11.21 -3.40
N ASP A 259 9.14 -10.57 -4.15
CA ASP A 259 10.13 -11.25 -4.96
C ASP A 259 11.13 -12.00 -4.05
N PRO A 260 11.26 -13.34 -4.17
CA PRO A 260 12.20 -14.09 -3.35
C PRO A 260 13.67 -13.63 -3.48
N ARG A 261 14.00 -12.91 -4.56
CA ARG A 261 15.32 -12.31 -4.78
C ARG A 261 15.55 -11.00 -4.03
N SER A 262 14.48 -10.41 -3.53
CA SER A 262 14.49 -9.12 -2.82
C SER A 262 13.53 -9.19 -1.62
N PRO A 263 13.79 -10.09 -0.64
CA PRO A 263 12.84 -10.35 0.45
C PRO A 263 12.69 -9.15 1.37
N VAL A 264 11.45 -8.88 1.78
CA VAL A 264 11.16 -7.97 2.90
C VAL A 264 11.58 -8.67 4.21
N SER A 265 12.32 -7.98 5.06
CA SER A 265 12.76 -8.54 6.35
C SER A 265 11.59 -8.81 7.30
N ASP A 266 11.78 -9.78 8.21
CA ASP A 266 10.79 -10.06 9.26
C ASP A 266 10.53 -8.82 10.13
N ASP A 267 11.54 -8.00 10.42
CA ASP A 267 11.37 -6.77 11.19
C ASP A 267 10.47 -5.75 10.49
N ARG A 268 10.69 -5.52 9.20
CA ARG A 268 9.85 -4.60 8.40
C ARG A 268 8.40 -5.09 8.32
N MET A 269 8.22 -6.38 8.05
CA MET A 269 6.90 -7.01 8.02
C MET A 269 6.22 -6.94 9.39
N LEU A 270 6.93 -7.25 10.48
CA LEU A 270 6.38 -7.18 11.83
C LEU A 270 6.11 -5.75 12.29
N THR A 271 6.89 -4.77 11.82
CA THR A 271 6.60 -3.35 12.10
C THR A 271 5.26 -2.94 11.48
N ASP A 272 5.01 -3.34 10.23
CA ASP A 272 3.74 -3.09 9.56
C ASP A 272 2.57 -3.81 10.26
N ILE A 273 2.74 -5.09 10.58
CA ILE A 273 1.75 -5.88 11.32
C ILE A 273 1.48 -5.29 12.72
N SER A 274 2.53 -4.85 13.43
CA SER A 274 2.41 -4.19 14.73
C SER A 274 1.63 -2.88 14.61
N LEU A 275 1.84 -2.10 13.56
CA LEU A 275 1.06 -0.89 13.32
C LEU A 275 -0.43 -1.20 13.19
N TYR A 276 -0.81 -2.22 12.41
CA TYR A 276 -2.20 -2.65 12.30
C TYR A 276 -2.80 -3.11 13.64
N TRP A 277 -2.03 -3.85 14.41
CA TRP A 277 -2.46 -4.35 15.72
C TRP A 277 -2.65 -3.22 16.73
N LEU A 278 -1.61 -2.41 16.92
CA LEU A 278 -1.57 -1.35 17.93
C LEU A 278 -2.54 -0.20 17.66
N THR A 279 -2.96 -0.04 16.41
CA THR A 279 -3.99 0.94 16.02
C THR A 279 -5.38 0.31 15.84
N ALA A 280 -5.52 -1.00 16.02
CA ALA A 280 -6.75 -1.77 15.83
C ALA A 280 -7.38 -1.55 14.43
N THR A 281 -6.56 -1.44 13.38
CA THR A 281 -7.02 -1.09 12.03
C THR A 281 -7.13 -2.27 11.05
N ALA A 282 -6.84 -3.50 11.48
CA ALA A 282 -7.00 -4.66 10.60
C ALA A 282 -8.43 -4.81 10.05
N ALA A 283 -9.45 -4.57 10.89
CA ALA A 283 -10.84 -4.61 10.46
C ALA A 283 -11.23 -3.45 9.54
N SER A 284 -10.83 -2.23 9.87
CA SER A 284 -11.20 -1.03 9.09
C SER A 284 -10.50 -0.97 7.73
N SER A 285 -9.24 -1.42 7.65
CA SER A 285 -8.51 -1.50 6.38
C SER A 285 -9.18 -2.43 5.37
N GLY A 286 -9.74 -3.56 5.85
CA GLY A 286 -10.49 -4.49 5.01
C GLY A 286 -11.75 -3.88 4.37
N ARG A 287 -12.34 -2.84 4.97
CA ARG A 287 -13.54 -2.17 4.45
C ARG A 287 -13.30 -1.49 3.11
N LEU A 288 -12.07 -1.08 2.81
CA LEU A 288 -11.74 -0.49 1.51
C LEU A 288 -12.03 -1.45 0.34
N HIS A 289 -11.80 -2.76 0.54
CA HIS A 289 -12.20 -3.78 -0.45
C HIS A 289 -13.72 -3.83 -0.69
N HIS A 290 -14.52 -3.56 0.33
CA HIS A 290 -15.97 -3.52 0.25
C HIS A 290 -16.47 -2.24 -0.41
N ASP A 291 -15.92 -1.11 -0.02
CA ASP A 291 -16.35 0.21 -0.48
C ASP A 291 -15.89 0.52 -1.91
N THR A 292 -14.78 -0.09 -2.37
CA THR A 292 -14.24 0.08 -3.74
C THR A 292 -14.95 -0.83 -4.75
N SER A 293 -16.28 -0.80 -4.79
CA SER A 293 -17.08 -1.58 -5.75
C SER A 293 -17.25 -0.88 -7.10
N ARG A 294 -16.99 0.42 -7.17
CA ARG A 294 -17.09 1.23 -8.39
C ARG A 294 -15.69 1.45 -8.96
N GLY A 295 -15.54 1.28 -10.27
CA GLY A 295 -14.26 1.54 -10.93
C GLY A 295 -13.81 2.99 -10.76
N ALA A 296 -12.48 3.20 -10.82
CA ALA A 296 -11.92 4.55 -10.85
C ALA A 296 -12.34 5.28 -12.15
N PRO A 297 -12.54 6.61 -12.08
CA PRO A 297 -12.76 7.39 -13.30
C PRO A 297 -11.49 7.39 -14.16
N PRO A 298 -11.61 7.62 -15.50
CA PRO A 298 -10.44 7.76 -16.37
C PRO A 298 -9.49 8.86 -15.87
N CYS A 299 -8.19 8.58 -15.86
CA CYS A 299 -7.16 9.52 -15.47
C CYS A 299 -6.71 10.32 -16.72
N PRO A 300 -6.95 11.65 -16.79
CA PRO A 300 -6.65 12.44 -17.98
C PRO A 300 -5.23 13.02 -17.98
N VAL A 301 -4.46 12.84 -16.91
CA VAL A 301 -3.12 13.39 -16.79
C VAL A 301 -2.06 12.36 -17.21
N PRO A 302 -0.83 12.80 -17.58
CA PRO A 302 0.26 11.89 -17.92
C PRO A 302 0.47 10.78 -16.90
N LEU A 303 0.65 9.54 -17.36
CA LEU A 303 0.85 8.37 -16.52
C LEU A 303 2.22 7.73 -16.77
N GLY A 304 2.96 7.44 -15.70
CA GLY A 304 4.13 6.58 -15.65
C GLY A 304 3.78 5.24 -15.02
N VAL A 305 4.30 4.15 -15.57
CA VAL A 305 4.05 2.78 -15.10
C VAL A 305 5.37 2.05 -14.91
N ALA A 306 5.61 1.58 -13.69
CA ALA A 306 6.67 0.65 -13.37
C ALA A 306 6.09 -0.77 -13.23
N VAL A 307 6.58 -1.72 -14.02
CA VAL A 307 6.11 -3.11 -14.01
C VAL A 307 7.17 -3.98 -13.31
N PHE A 308 6.77 -4.59 -12.21
CA PHE A 308 7.63 -5.50 -11.44
C PHE A 308 7.30 -6.96 -11.73
N PRO A 309 8.32 -7.84 -11.89
CA PRO A 309 8.11 -9.22 -12.37
C PRO A 309 7.35 -10.11 -11.39
N HIS A 310 7.46 -9.87 -10.08
CA HIS A 310 6.80 -10.66 -9.03
C HIS A 310 5.53 -10.05 -8.46
N ASP A 311 5.02 -8.96 -9.08
CA ASP A 311 3.75 -8.39 -8.63
C ASP A 311 2.57 -9.37 -8.86
N ILE A 312 1.48 -9.14 -8.16
CA ILE A 312 0.22 -9.93 -8.23
C ILE A 312 -0.20 -10.11 -9.68
N THR A 313 -0.19 -9.02 -10.45
CA THR A 313 -0.35 -9.01 -11.92
C THR A 313 0.60 -8.01 -12.55
N GLN A 314 1.05 -8.31 -13.75
CA GLN A 314 1.84 -7.38 -14.55
C GLN A 314 0.93 -6.64 -15.52
N SER A 315 1.18 -5.34 -15.69
CA SER A 315 0.45 -4.49 -16.64
C SER A 315 0.75 -4.89 -18.07
N VAL A 316 -0.25 -4.71 -18.95
CA VAL A 316 -0.14 -4.95 -20.41
C VAL A 316 -0.18 -3.61 -21.11
N ARG A 317 0.98 -3.19 -21.64
CA ARG A 317 1.17 -1.85 -22.21
C ARG A 317 0.18 -1.50 -23.33
N PRO A 318 -0.06 -2.34 -24.36
CA PRO A 318 -1.01 -2.02 -25.43
C PRO A 318 -2.43 -1.75 -24.93
N LEU A 319 -2.86 -2.42 -23.85
CA LEU A 319 -4.18 -2.17 -23.24
C LEU A 319 -4.18 -0.90 -22.38
N ALA A 320 -3.09 -0.63 -21.67
CA ALA A 320 -2.96 0.58 -20.86
C ALA A 320 -2.97 1.84 -21.70
N GLU A 321 -2.28 1.86 -22.85
CA GLU A 321 -2.21 2.99 -23.79
C GLU A 321 -3.57 3.35 -24.42
N ARG A 322 -4.54 2.45 -24.41
CA ARG A 322 -5.92 2.77 -24.85
C ARG A 322 -6.70 3.58 -23.83
N LEU A 323 -6.33 3.47 -22.55
CA LEU A 323 -7.10 4.03 -21.45
C LEU A 323 -6.42 5.26 -20.82
N TYR A 324 -5.10 5.37 -20.97
CA TYR A 324 -4.29 6.36 -20.27
C TYR A 324 -3.28 7.02 -21.22
N ASP A 325 -2.91 8.26 -20.92
CA ASP A 325 -1.80 8.97 -21.56
C ASP A 325 -0.46 8.48 -20.99
N ILE A 326 0.01 7.32 -21.45
CA ILE A 326 1.25 6.70 -20.97
C ILE A 326 2.45 7.49 -21.51
N ARG A 327 3.21 8.13 -20.62
CA ARG A 327 4.42 8.91 -20.94
C ARG A 327 5.71 8.26 -20.49
N HIS A 328 5.61 7.27 -19.61
CA HIS A 328 6.75 6.51 -19.09
C HIS A 328 6.31 5.06 -18.87
N TRP A 329 7.19 4.13 -19.25
CA TRP A 329 6.95 2.71 -19.05
C TRP A 329 8.25 1.99 -18.80
N SER A 330 8.39 1.40 -17.63
CA SER A 330 9.56 0.61 -17.25
C SER A 330 9.17 -0.82 -16.91
N GLU A 331 9.93 -1.78 -17.42
CA GLU A 331 9.87 -3.17 -16.99
C GLU A 331 11.12 -3.48 -16.18
N LEU A 332 10.94 -3.64 -14.87
CA LEU A 332 12.05 -3.81 -13.95
C LEU A 332 12.48 -5.28 -13.89
N GLU A 333 13.75 -5.51 -13.57
CA GLU A 333 14.34 -6.86 -13.60
C GLU A 333 14.07 -7.68 -12.33
N ARG A 334 13.72 -7.03 -11.21
CA ARG A 334 13.46 -7.61 -9.89
C ARG A 334 12.49 -6.76 -9.10
N GLY A 335 11.95 -7.33 -8.03
CA GLY A 335 10.95 -6.73 -7.16
C GLY A 335 9.56 -7.29 -7.41
N GLY A 336 8.71 -7.16 -6.42
CA GLY A 336 7.33 -7.63 -6.40
C GLY A 336 6.35 -6.51 -6.04
N HIS A 337 5.34 -6.90 -5.29
CA HIS A 337 4.23 -6.02 -4.94
C HIS A 337 4.63 -4.86 -4.02
N PHE A 338 5.52 -5.13 -3.06
CA PHE A 338 6.01 -4.15 -2.09
C PHE A 338 7.30 -3.47 -2.59
N ALA A 339 7.31 -3.01 -3.84
CA ALA A 339 8.50 -2.53 -4.54
C ALA A 339 9.30 -1.48 -3.74
N ALA A 340 8.62 -0.60 -2.99
CA ALA A 340 9.28 0.41 -2.15
C ALA A 340 10.06 -0.19 -0.95
N MET A 341 9.69 -1.40 -0.50
CA MET A 341 10.40 -2.14 0.55
C MET A 341 11.42 -3.13 -0.02
N GLU A 342 11.14 -3.69 -1.21
CA GLU A 342 11.94 -4.74 -1.84
C GLU A 342 13.14 -4.20 -2.63
N VAL A 343 12.90 -3.13 -3.39
CA VAL A 343 13.86 -2.53 -4.35
C VAL A 343 13.72 -1.00 -4.38
N PRO A 344 13.86 -0.33 -3.21
CA PRO A 344 13.61 1.10 -3.06
C PRO A 344 14.40 1.96 -4.04
N GLU A 345 15.64 1.60 -4.34
CA GLU A 345 16.49 2.33 -5.27
C GLU A 345 15.98 2.29 -6.72
N LEU A 346 15.43 1.13 -7.15
CA LEU A 346 14.87 1.01 -8.49
C LEU A 346 13.56 1.80 -8.63
N LEU A 347 12.68 1.69 -7.63
CA LEU A 347 11.43 2.43 -7.62
C LEU A 347 11.68 3.95 -7.55
N ALA A 348 12.57 4.38 -6.66
CA ALA A 348 12.89 5.81 -6.54
C ALA A 348 13.50 6.39 -7.82
N ALA A 349 14.38 5.64 -8.49
CA ALA A 349 14.95 6.06 -9.77
C ALA A 349 13.86 6.21 -10.85
N ASP A 350 12.97 5.24 -10.95
CA ASP A 350 11.87 5.25 -11.94
C ASP A 350 10.90 6.42 -11.71
N ILE A 351 10.50 6.66 -10.45
CA ILE A 351 9.69 7.82 -10.06
C ILE A 351 10.38 9.14 -10.46
N ARG A 352 11.67 9.27 -10.17
CA ARG A 352 12.46 10.47 -10.50
C ARG A 352 12.52 10.69 -12.00
N ASP A 353 12.81 9.65 -12.78
CA ASP A 353 12.93 9.73 -14.23
C ASP A 353 11.61 10.20 -14.87
N PHE A 354 10.49 9.68 -14.41
CA PHE A 354 9.17 10.12 -14.87
C PHE A 354 8.92 11.61 -14.55
N PHE A 355 8.96 11.99 -13.27
CA PHE A 355 8.57 13.35 -12.89
C PHE A 355 9.57 14.41 -13.37
N LEU A 356 10.88 14.14 -13.32
CA LEU A 356 11.86 15.09 -13.84
C LEU A 356 11.78 15.25 -15.36
N THR A 357 11.28 14.25 -16.08
CA THR A 357 11.03 14.38 -17.54
C THR A 357 9.80 15.23 -17.81
N LEU A 358 8.74 15.14 -17.01
CA LEU A 358 7.56 15.99 -17.16
C LEU A 358 7.79 17.47 -16.82
N LEU A 359 8.83 17.78 -16.06
CA LEU A 359 9.15 19.16 -15.64
C LEU A 359 10.06 19.90 -16.63
N LYS A 360 10.61 19.22 -17.65
CA LYS A 360 11.41 19.80 -18.73
C LYS A 360 10.54 20.38 -19.81
#